data_36c0f51ce446698214ccaae4286930d1
#
_entry.id   36c0f51ce446698214ccaae4286930d1
#
_cell.length_a   1.000
_cell.length_b   1.000
_cell.length_c   1.000
_cell.angle_alpha   90.00
_cell.angle_beta   90.00
_cell.angle_gamma   90.00
#
_symmetry.space_group_name_H-M   'P 1'
#
loop_
_entity.id
_entity.type
_entity.pdbx_description
1 polymer ?
#
loop_
_entity_poly.entity_id
_entity_poly.type
_entity_poly.pdbx_seq_one_letter_code
_entity_poly.pdbx_strand_id
1 'polypeptide(L)'
;MPAVRYRMVTRRRRYRINGRRFYPLLALFIIFVILAILNKVQQKGLYANYSLAEVDPQHLEMYFDVEAAQGVPWYYLMAIDKAEDISAEEISPGRGEQLALHLRGITSPKELGEKLKEYNNDPNFIKRVEYEIKRLQYINEVYEDKVFPVAQVDYTYSNDFGNSRTYGGDRHHEGIDIMCEMGTPLLAVCDGVVEKKGWLELGGWRIGIRGDDGIYYYYAHLSRYEDGLEEGDRVKKGQVIGYAGDSGYGEEGTTGQFAPHLHFGMYERDSWSSAGEKAINPYPFLKAWERRSGQAN
;
A
#
# COMPACT_ATOMS: atom_id res chain seq x y z
N MET A 1 -61.89 43.64 -27.65
CA MET A 1 -61.75 42.33 -27.02
C MET A 1 -60.65 42.42 -25.98
N PRO A 2 -60.90 42.25 -24.67
CA PRO A 2 -59.86 42.37 -23.63
C PRO A 2 -59.15 41.02 -23.45
N ALA A 3 -57.81 41.11 -23.39
CA ALA A 3 -56.91 39.96 -23.18
C ALA A 3 -56.96 39.50 -21.71
N VAL A 4 -57.31 38.23 -21.51
CA VAL A 4 -57.28 37.58 -20.20
C VAL A 4 -55.83 37.13 -19.89
N ARG A 5 -55.21 37.75 -18.86
CA ARG A 5 -53.88 37.33 -18.33
C ARG A 5 -54.08 36.21 -17.30
N TYR A 6 -53.67 35.00 -17.62
CA TYR A 6 -53.57 33.93 -16.65
C TYR A 6 -52.33 34.09 -15.78
N ARG A 7 -52.54 34.26 -14.49
CA ARG A 7 -51.47 34.29 -13.49
C ARG A 7 -51.24 32.86 -12.96
N MET A 8 -50.18 32.21 -13.41
CA MET A 8 -49.77 30.92 -12.85
C MET A 8 -49.26 31.12 -11.42
N VAL A 9 -50.00 30.59 -10.44
CA VAL A 9 -49.60 30.53 -9.03
C VAL A 9 -48.85 29.22 -8.81
N THR A 10 -47.51 29.27 -8.83
CA THR A 10 -46.68 28.14 -8.45
C THR A 10 -46.67 28.00 -6.91
N ARG A 11 -47.47 27.05 -6.41
CA ARG A 11 -47.43 26.63 -5.01
C ARG A 11 -46.11 25.87 -4.77
N ARG A 12 -45.07 26.53 -4.24
CA ARG A 12 -43.91 25.87 -3.66
C ARG A 12 -44.35 25.16 -2.38
N ARG A 13 -44.46 23.81 -2.41
CA ARG A 13 -44.58 23.00 -1.21
C ARG A 13 -43.31 23.15 -0.38
N ARG A 14 -43.34 23.91 0.71
CA ARG A 14 -42.30 23.92 1.74
C ARG A 14 -42.45 22.64 2.56
N TYR A 15 -41.57 21.65 2.35
CA TYR A 15 -41.44 20.52 3.26
C TYR A 15 -40.92 21.04 4.60
N ARG A 16 -41.77 21.12 5.60
CA ARG A 16 -41.35 21.36 6.99
C ARG A 16 -40.81 20.03 7.52
N ILE A 17 -39.48 19.92 7.61
CA ILE A 17 -38.83 18.81 8.29
C ILE A 17 -39.22 18.88 9.77
N ASN A 18 -39.85 17.83 10.28
CA ASN A 18 -40.27 17.75 11.68
C ASN A 18 -39.02 17.48 12.54
N GLY A 19 -38.38 18.54 13.04
CA GLY A 19 -37.12 18.48 13.78
C GLY A 19 -37.15 17.54 14.99
N ARG A 20 -38.30 17.36 15.63
CA ARG A 20 -38.42 16.45 16.78
C ARG A 20 -38.12 14.98 16.43
N ARG A 21 -38.31 14.57 15.16
CA ARG A 21 -37.99 13.19 14.70
C ARG A 21 -36.67 13.12 13.93
N PHE A 22 -36.23 14.22 13.34
CA PHE A 22 -35.01 14.27 12.52
C PHE A 22 -33.76 14.34 13.38
N TYR A 23 -33.74 15.16 14.43
CA TYR A 23 -32.53 15.31 15.29
C TYR A 23 -32.12 14.03 16.01
N PRO A 24 -32.99 13.18 16.57
CA PRO A 24 -32.55 11.93 17.17
C PRO A 24 -31.97 10.95 16.15
N LEU A 25 -32.51 10.88 14.92
CA LEU A 25 -31.95 10.03 13.86
C LEU A 25 -30.60 10.52 13.39
N LEU A 26 -30.41 11.83 13.26
CA LEU A 26 -29.12 12.43 12.93
C LEU A 26 -28.10 12.18 14.05
N ALA A 27 -28.50 12.31 15.31
CA ALA A 27 -27.63 12.02 16.45
C ALA A 27 -27.20 10.54 16.48
N LEU A 28 -28.13 9.61 16.23
CA LEU A 28 -27.80 8.17 16.12
C LEU A 28 -26.85 7.89 14.96
N PHE A 29 -27.04 8.53 13.82
CA PHE A 29 -26.12 8.40 12.68
C PHE A 29 -24.73 8.93 13.00
N ILE A 30 -24.63 10.09 13.65
CA ILE A 30 -23.34 10.67 14.09
C ILE A 30 -22.66 9.74 15.10
N ILE A 31 -23.39 9.21 16.09
CA ILE A 31 -22.87 8.25 17.05
C ILE A 31 -22.37 7.00 16.35
N PHE A 32 -23.10 6.46 15.38
CA PHE A 32 -22.69 5.30 14.59
C PHE A 32 -21.39 5.57 13.81
N VAL A 33 -21.28 6.74 13.17
CA VAL A 33 -20.07 7.15 12.45
C VAL A 33 -18.88 7.30 13.42
N ILE A 34 -19.09 7.92 14.58
CA ILE A 34 -18.06 8.05 15.62
C ILE A 34 -17.61 6.67 16.11
N LEU A 35 -18.55 5.77 16.40
CA LEU A 35 -18.24 4.41 16.86
C LEU A 35 -17.50 3.61 15.76
N ALA A 36 -17.87 3.77 14.50
CA ALA A 36 -17.17 3.14 13.38
C ALA A 36 -15.72 3.67 13.24
N ILE A 37 -15.54 5.00 13.39
CA ILE A 37 -14.20 5.62 13.39
C ILE A 37 -13.39 5.15 14.60
N LEU A 38 -13.96 5.15 15.81
CA LEU A 38 -13.30 4.69 17.03
C LEU A 38 -12.91 3.21 16.92
N ASN A 39 -13.79 2.38 16.38
CA ASN A 39 -13.48 0.96 16.15
C ASN A 39 -12.33 0.80 15.14
N LYS A 40 -12.33 1.57 14.05
CA LYS A 40 -11.22 1.58 13.07
C LYS A 40 -9.90 2.05 13.67
N VAL A 41 -9.94 3.09 14.53
CA VAL A 41 -8.76 3.60 15.25
C VAL A 41 -8.27 2.58 16.30
N GLN A 42 -9.19 1.95 17.04
CA GLN A 42 -8.86 0.93 18.02
C GLN A 42 -8.29 -0.33 17.37
N GLN A 43 -8.84 -0.76 16.23
CA GLN A 43 -8.26 -1.85 15.44
C GLN A 43 -6.86 -1.50 14.93
N LYS A 44 -6.66 -0.28 14.39
CA LYS A 44 -5.30 0.19 14.02
C LYS A 44 -4.32 0.14 15.21
N GLY A 45 -4.76 0.52 16.41
CA GLY A 45 -3.94 0.46 17.62
C GLY A 45 -3.62 -0.96 18.10
N LEU A 46 -4.53 -1.91 17.92
CA LEU A 46 -4.32 -3.32 18.29
C LEU A 46 -3.33 -4.03 17.34
N TYR A 47 -3.19 -3.56 16.10
CA TYR A 47 -2.32 -4.15 15.08
C TYR A 47 -1.07 -3.30 14.79
N ALA A 48 -0.92 -2.16 15.45
CA ALA A 48 0.22 -1.24 15.29
C ALA A 48 1.60 -1.85 15.66
N ASN A 49 1.61 -3.04 16.22
CA ASN A 49 2.83 -3.76 16.58
C ASN A 49 3.31 -4.74 15.50
N TYR A 50 2.72 -4.71 14.30
CA TYR A 50 3.17 -5.55 13.20
C TYR A 50 3.96 -4.70 12.21
N SER A 51 5.26 -4.90 12.19
CA SER A 51 6.17 -4.23 11.27
C SER A 51 6.25 -4.99 9.96
N LEU A 52 5.96 -4.33 8.84
CA LEU A 52 6.17 -4.89 7.49
C LEU A 52 7.64 -5.14 7.21
N ALA A 53 8.52 -4.31 7.79
CA ALA A 53 9.96 -4.48 7.67
C ALA A 53 10.50 -5.74 8.37
N GLU A 54 9.69 -6.36 9.25
CA GLU A 54 10.04 -7.61 9.95
C GLU A 54 9.49 -8.87 9.25
N VAL A 55 8.70 -8.68 8.18
CA VAL A 55 8.20 -9.81 7.39
C VAL A 55 9.25 -10.19 6.35
N ASP A 56 9.59 -11.48 6.30
CA ASP A 56 10.52 -11.98 5.30
C ASP A 56 9.98 -11.73 3.88
N PRO A 57 10.75 -11.01 3.02
CA PRO A 57 10.28 -10.64 1.68
C PRO A 57 10.08 -11.83 0.74
N GLN A 58 10.85 -12.93 0.92
CA GLN A 58 10.73 -14.12 0.08
C GLN A 58 9.41 -14.84 0.37
N HIS A 59 8.97 -14.83 1.64
CA HIS A 59 7.67 -15.35 2.03
C HIS A 59 6.53 -14.55 1.42
N LEU A 60 6.60 -13.21 1.50
CA LEU A 60 5.59 -12.37 0.88
C LEU A 60 5.51 -12.64 -0.63
N GLU A 61 6.65 -12.70 -1.30
CA GLU A 61 6.70 -12.98 -2.74
C GLU A 61 6.04 -14.32 -3.06
N MET A 62 6.40 -15.39 -2.34
CA MET A 62 5.83 -16.72 -2.54
C MET A 62 4.31 -16.75 -2.35
N TYR A 63 3.79 -16.14 -1.29
CA TYR A 63 2.35 -16.14 -1.05
C TYR A 63 1.58 -15.24 -2.03
N PHE A 64 2.17 -14.14 -2.46
CA PHE A 64 1.59 -13.30 -3.52
C PHE A 64 1.53 -14.03 -4.86
N ASP A 65 2.53 -14.87 -5.16
CA ASP A 65 2.56 -15.71 -6.37
C ASP A 65 1.49 -16.80 -6.31
N VAL A 66 1.32 -17.44 -5.16
CA VAL A 66 0.27 -18.45 -4.95
C VAL A 66 -1.13 -17.84 -5.03
N GLU A 67 -1.35 -16.66 -4.43
CA GLU A 67 -2.63 -15.96 -4.56
C GLU A 67 -2.94 -15.62 -6.03
N ALA A 68 -1.97 -15.10 -6.78
CA ALA A 68 -2.13 -14.78 -8.19
C ALA A 68 -2.46 -16.01 -9.05
N ALA A 69 -1.86 -17.17 -8.71
CA ALA A 69 -2.06 -18.44 -9.44
C ALA A 69 -3.36 -19.17 -9.05
N GLN A 70 -3.78 -19.11 -7.80
CA GLN A 70 -4.83 -19.96 -7.25
C GLN A 70 -6.04 -19.21 -6.68
N GLY A 71 -5.96 -17.89 -6.53
CA GLY A 71 -7.05 -17.05 -6.04
C GLY A 71 -7.36 -17.21 -4.54
N VAL A 72 -6.46 -17.81 -3.77
CA VAL A 72 -6.58 -17.90 -2.31
C VAL A 72 -5.82 -16.72 -1.70
N PRO A 73 -6.48 -15.88 -0.86
CA PRO A 73 -5.81 -14.73 -0.27
C PRO A 73 -4.52 -15.09 0.45
N TRP A 74 -3.42 -14.41 0.11
CA TRP A 74 -2.07 -14.65 0.63
C TRP A 74 -2.03 -14.66 2.17
N TYR A 75 -2.80 -13.78 2.80
CA TYR A 75 -2.82 -13.67 4.26
C TYR A 75 -3.47 -14.86 4.97
N TYR A 76 -4.28 -15.68 4.29
CA TYR A 76 -4.75 -16.96 4.85
C TYR A 76 -3.61 -17.95 4.97
N LEU A 77 -2.78 -18.04 3.92
CA LEU A 77 -1.66 -18.96 3.87
C LEU A 77 -0.63 -18.62 4.94
N MET A 78 -0.22 -17.35 4.97
CA MET A 78 0.74 -16.84 5.95
C MET A 78 0.22 -16.93 7.40
N ALA A 79 -1.09 -16.75 7.62
CA ALA A 79 -1.68 -16.86 8.95
C ALA A 79 -1.60 -18.28 9.52
N ILE A 80 -1.73 -19.28 8.67
CA ILE A 80 -1.58 -20.70 9.06
C ILE A 80 -0.14 -20.96 9.50
N ASP A 81 0.86 -20.55 8.69
CA ASP A 81 2.27 -20.76 9.02
C ASP A 81 2.68 -20.03 10.29
N LYS A 82 2.20 -18.80 10.49
CA LYS A 82 2.41 -18.08 11.75
C LYS A 82 1.74 -18.75 12.95
N ALA A 83 0.58 -19.35 12.77
CA ALA A 83 -0.11 -20.07 13.83
C ALA A 83 0.56 -21.43 14.17
N GLU A 84 1.34 -21.97 13.25
CA GLU A 84 2.17 -23.16 13.45
C GLU A 84 3.59 -22.84 13.92
N ASP A 85 3.91 -21.55 14.12
CA ASP A 85 5.25 -21.06 14.48
C ASP A 85 6.34 -21.49 13.47
N ILE A 86 5.97 -21.64 12.19
CA ILE A 86 6.90 -22.00 11.11
C ILE A 86 7.72 -20.77 10.73
N SER A 87 9.03 -20.89 10.87
CA SER A 87 9.96 -19.85 10.43
C SER A 87 10.14 -19.85 8.91
N ALA A 88 10.65 -18.73 8.39
CA ALA A 88 10.97 -18.57 6.99
C ALA A 88 11.82 -19.69 6.41
N GLU A 89 12.82 -20.09 7.14
CA GLU A 89 13.80 -21.10 6.73
C GLU A 89 13.20 -22.53 6.67
N GLU A 90 12.09 -22.76 7.38
CA GLU A 90 11.41 -24.05 7.47
C GLU A 90 10.34 -24.26 6.41
N ILE A 91 10.00 -23.22 5.64
CA ILE A 91 8.97 -23.34 4.61
C ILE A 91 9.50 -24.14 3.43
N SER A 92 8.94 -25.32 3.24
CA SER A 92 9.27 -26.15 2.09
C SER A 92 8.74 -25.58 0.78
N PRO A 93 9.46 -25.75 -0.34
CA PRO A 93 8.90 -25.48 -1.66
C PRO A 93 7.56 -26.21 -1.85
N GLY A 94 6.55 -25.49 -2.36
CA GLY A 94 5.22 -26.06 -2.60
C GLY A 94 4.26 -26.03 -1.40
N ARG A 95 4.70 -25.58 -0.22
CA ARG A 95 3.81 -25.47 0.95
C ARG A 95 2.65 -24.49 0.71
N GLY A 96 2.94 -23.35 0.12
CA GLY A 96 1.92 -22.36 -0.21
C GLY A 96 0.84 -22.94 -1.13
N GLU A 97 1.25 -23.68 -2.17
CA GLU A 97 0.36 -24.37 -3.09
C GLU A 97 -0.48 -25.45 -2.40
N GLN A 98 0.10 -26.22 -1.50
CA GLN A 98 -0.63 -27.23 -0.72
C GLN A 98 -1.69 -26.60 0.17
N LEU A 99 -1.36 -25.52 0.90
CA LEU A 99 -2.31 -24.78 1.71
C LEU A 99 -3.42 -24.17 0.84
N ALA A 100 -3.06 -23.60 -0.31
CA ALA A 100 -4.04 -23.01 -1.22
C ALA A 100 -4.99 -24.06 -1.81
N LEU A 101 -4.51 -25.26 -2.14
CA LEU A 101 -5.37 -26.37 -2.57
C LEU A 101 -6.38 -26.75 -1.49
N HIS A 102 -5.94 -26.79 -0.21
CA HIS A 102 -6.82 -27.09 0.91
C HIS A 102 -7.88 -26.00 1.12
N LEU A 103 -7.49 -24.71 0.97
CA LEU A 103 -8.36 -23.55 1.16
C LEU A 103 -9.14 -23.14 -0.09
N ARG A 104 -9.03 -23.85 -1.20
CA ARG A 104 -9.70 -23.50 -2.46
C ARG A 104 -11.21 -23.40 -2.29
N GLY A 105 -11.79 -22.36 -2.92
CA GLY A 105 -13.24 -22.15 -3.01
C GLY A 105 -13.86 -21.49 -1.78
N ILE A 106 -13.06 -21.00 -0.83
CA ILE A 106 -13.56 -20.22 0.32
C ILE A 106 -14.09 -18.89 -0.17
N THR A 107 -15.35 -18.61 0.13
CA THR A 107 -16.04 -17.34 -0.20
C THR A 107 -16.55 -16.61 1.05
N SER A 108 -16.46 -17.26 2.22
CA SER A 108 -16.97 -16.70 3.47
C SER A 108 -16.09 -17.08 4.67
N PRO A 109 -16.11 -16.26 5.75
CA PRO A 109 -15.43 -16.59 7.00
C PRO A 109 -15.89 -17.92 7.63
N LYS A 110 -17.16 -18.31 7.40
CA LYS A 110 -17.69 -19.58 7.90
C LYS A 110 -17.02 -20.76 7.20
N GLU A 111 -16.91 -20.72 5.87
CA GLU A 111 -16.24 -21.76 5.07
C GLU A 111 -14.75 -21.85 5.44
N LEU A 112 -14.08 -20.72 5.67
CA LEU A 112 -12.73 -20.69 6.19
C LEU A 112 -12.63 -21.47 7.52
N GLY A 113 -13.53 -21.17 8.47
CA GLY A 113 -13.56 -21.88 9.77
C GLY A 113 -13.80 -23.39 9.65
N GLU A 114 -14.59 -23.83 8.66
CA GLU A 114 -14.79 -25.25 8.36
C GLU A 114 -13.52 -25.88 7.79
N LYS A 115 -12.86 -25.24 6.83
CA LYS A 115 -11.60 -25.69 6.24
C LYS A 115 -10.45 -25.73 7.26
N LEU A 116 -10.37 -24.75 8.15
CA LEU A 116 -9.38 -24.76 9.21
C LEU A 116 -9.57 -25.93 10.18
N LYS A 117 -10.84 -26.31 10.49
CA LYS A 117 -11.14 -27.51 11.31
C LYS A 117 -10.78 -28.80 10.59
N GLU A 118 -10.95 -28.86 9.28
CA GLU A 118 -10.50 -30.01 8.47
C GLU A 118 -8.98 -30.14 8.48
N TYR A 119 -8.27 -29.01 8.47
CA TYR A 119 -6.81 -28.95 8.49
C TYR A 119 -6.24 -29.28 9.88
N ASN A 120 -6.73 -28.58 10.91
CA ASN A 120 -6.34 -28.77 12.31
C ASN A 120 -7.51 -28.43 13.24
N ASN A 121 -8.06 -29.43 13.92
CA ASN A 121 -9.24 -29.29 14.77
C ASN A 121 -8.95 -28.75 16.19
N ASP A 122 -7.72 -28.28 16.47
CA ASP A 122 -7.40 -27.60 17.75
C ASP A 122 -8.05 -26.19 17.79
N PRO A 123 -8.96 -25.94 18.74
CA PRO A 123 -9.58 -24.62 18.87
C PRO A 123 -8.58 -23.48 19.13
N ASN A 124 -7.42 -23.76 19.74
CA ASN A 124 -6.40 -22.74 19.98
C ASN A 124 -5.66 -22.41 18.69
N PHE A 125 -5.37 -23.40 17.87
CA PHE A 125 -4.81 -23.19 16.53
C PHE A 125 -5.74 -22.31 15.68
N ILE A 126 -7.03 -22.64 15.61
CA ILE A 126 -8.01 -21.86 14.84
C ILE A 126 -8.06 -20.42 15.31
N LYS A 127 -8.10 -20.18 16.64
CA LYS A 127 -8.06 -18.81 17.20
C LYS A 127 -6.78 -18.05 16.84
N ARG A 128 -5.62 -18.73 16.84
CA ARG A 128 -4.36 -18.11 16.41
C ARG A 128 -4.41 -17.72 14.93
N VAL A 129 -4.89 -18.61 14.05
CA VAL A 129 -5.07 -18.28 12.61
C VAL A 129 -6.00 -17.09 12.43
N GLU A 130 -7.18 -17.08 13.07
CA GLU A 130 -8.11 -15.96 12.98
C GLU A 130 -7.51 -14.64 13.49
N TYR A 131 -6.68 -14.70 14.52
CA TYR A 131 -5.95 -13.53 15.03
C TYR A 131 -4.92 -13.03 14.02
N GLU A 132 -4.10 -13.93 13.45
CA GLU A 132 -3.09 -13.58 12.46
C GLU A 132 -3.73 -13.05 11.17
N ILE A 133 -4.84 -13.62 10.70
CA ILE A 133 -5.61 -13.10 9.56
C ILE A 133 -5.95 -11.63 9.77
N LYS A 134 -6.48 -11.26 10.93
CA LYS A 134 -6.84 -9.86 11.22
C LYS A 134 -5.63 -8.93 11.20
N ARG A 135 -4.49 -9.39 11.67
CA ARG A 135 -3.22 -8.66 11.62
C ARG A 135 -2.73 -8.47 10.19
N LEU A 136 -2.71 -9.56 9.43
CA LEU A 136 -2.23 -9.57 8.05
C LEU A 136 -3.16 -8.82 7.09
N GLN A 137 -4.46 -8.75 7.36
CA GLN A 137 -5.40 -7.93 6.59
C GLN A 137 -5.04 -6.44 6.64
N TYR A 138 -4.40 -5.96 7.70
CA TYR A 138 -3.88 -4.59 7.75
C TYR A 138 -2.74 -4.38 6.73
N ILE A 139 -1.88 -5.39 6.56
CA ILE A 139 -0.81 -5.36 5.54
C ILE A 139 -1.42 -5.40 4.13
N ASN A 140 -2.55 -6.05 3.98
CA ASN A 140 -3.24 -6.13 2.69
C ASN A 140 -3.67 -4.74 2.16
N GLU A 141 -3.91 -3.75 3.02
CA GLU A 141 -4.14 -2.35 2.61
C GLU A 141 -2.91 -1.75 1.90
N VAL A 142 -1.68 -2.20 2.23
CA VAL A 142 -0.44 -1.79 1.55
C VAL A 142 -0.23 -2.55 0.25
N TYR A 143 -0.69 -3.78 0.19
CA TYR A 143 -0.56 -4.67 -0.97
C TYR A 143 -1.61 -4.39 -2.05
N GLU A 144 -2.88 -4.21 -1.66
CA GLU A 144 -3.99 -3.97 -2.57
C GLU A 144 -4.07 -2.51 -3.02
N ASP A 145 -4.77 -2.30 -4.11
CA ASP A 145 -5.13 -0.98 -4.65
C ASP A 145 -3.94 -0.04 -4.91
N LYS A 146 -2.82 -0.59 -5.37
CA LYS A 146 -1.64 0.16 -5.80
C LYS A 146 -1.40 0.00 -7.30
N VAL A 147 -0.60 0.94 -7.84
CA VAL A 147 -0.08 0.86 -9.21
C VAL A 147 1.44 0.77 -9.19
N PHE A 148 2.02 0.22 -10.25
CA PHE A 148 3.46 0.23 -10.43
C PHE A 148 3.97 1.67 -10.61
N PRO A 149 5.11 2.06 -10.01
CA PRO A 149 5.53 3.47 -9.96
C PRO A 149 6.06 4.03 -11.28
N VAL A 150 6.27 3.21 -12.31
CA VAL A 150 6.79 3.62 -13.63
C VAL A 150 5.72 3.41 -14.69
N ALA A 151 5.45 4.43 -15.52
CA ALA A 151 4.35 4.43 -16.49
C ALA A 151 4.68 3.78 -17.85
N GLN A 152 5.84 3.15 -17.99
CA GLN A 152 6.28 2.49 -19.25
C GLN A 152 6.47 1.00 -19.06
N VAL A 153 6.59 0.28 -20.20
CA VAL A 153 6.86 -1.16 -20.22
C VAL A 153 8.36 -1.50 -20.38
N ASP A 154 9.17 -0.54 -20.83
CA ASP A 154 10.62 -0.73 -21.01
C ASP A 154 11.39 -0.32 -19.75
N TYR A 155 11.37 -1.19 -18.76
CA TYR A 155 12.14 -1.07 -17.53
C TYR A 155 12.66 -2.44 -17.09
N THR A 156 13.67 -2.43 -16.23
CA THR A 156 14.19 -3.65 -15.59
C THR A 156 14.51 -3.38 -14.13
N TYR A 157 14.28 -4.35 -13.27
CA TYR A 157 14.66 -4.29 -11.86
C TYR A 157 14.90 -5.69 -11.30
N SER A 158 15.62 -5.76 -10.19
CA SER A 158 15.86 -6.98 -9.44
C SER A 158 15.79 -6.68 -7.94
N ASN A 159 15.78 -7.72 -7.12
CA ASN A 159 15.84 -7.53 -5.67
C ASN A 159 17.26 -7.14 -5.25
N ASP A 160 17.55 -5.85 -5.27
CA ASP A 160 18.81 -5.26 -4.82
C ASP A 160 18.71 -4.55 -3.46
N PHE A 161 17.57 -4.72 -2.76
CA PHE A 161 17.38 -4.26 -1.38
C PHE A 161 18.41 -4.88 -0.45
N GLY A 162 19.01 -4.08 0.41
CA GLY A 162 20.04 -4.52 1.36
C GLY A 162 21.43 -4.65 0.78
N ASN A 163 21.62 -4.50 -0.54
CA ASN A 163 22.93 -4.54 -1.16
C ASN A 163 23.83 -3.42 -0.63
N SER A 164 25.12 -3.72 -0.43
CA SER A 164 26.10 -2.72 0.01
C SER A 164 26.27 -1.61 -1.03
N ARG A 165 26.30 -0.38 -0.56
CA ARG A 165 26.56 0.84 -1.34
C ARG A 165 27.78 1.55 -0.76
N THR A 166 28.69 2.02 -1.60
CA THR A 166 29.95 2.63 -1.17
C THR A 166 29.98 4.15 -1.29
N TYR A 167 29.18 4.71 -2.20
CA TYR A 167 29.08 6.18 -2.33
C TYR A 167 28.37 6.79 -1.11
N GLY A 168 28.99 7.81 -0.52
CA GLY A 168 28.45 8.46 0.70
C GLY A 168 28.73 7.70 2.00
N GLY A 169 29.65 6.70 1.98
CA GLY A 169 30.00 5.84 3.10
C GLY A 169 29.37 4.44 3.02
N ASP A 170 29.71 3.60 3.99
CA ASP A 170 29.15 2.25 4.08
C ASP A 170 27.68 2.32 4.48
N ARG A 171 26.81 1.90 3.58
CA ARG A 171 25.35 1.86 3.76
C ARG A 171 24.73 0.70 3.02
N HIS A 172 23.53 0.33 3.38
CA HIS A 172 22.73 -0.64 2.64
C HIS A 172 21.71 0.08 1.75
N HIS A 173 21.34 -0.57 0.66
CA HIS A 173 20.32 -0.08 -0.26
C HIS A 173 18.92 -0.23 0.37
N GLU A 174 18.24 0.87 0.63
CA GLU A 174 16.91 0.89 1.29
C GLU A 174 15.76 1.07 0.31
N GLY A 175 15.92 0.54 -0.91
CA GLY A 175 14.92 0.60 -1.97
C GLY A 175 15.20 -0.41 -3.06
N ILE A 176 14.55 -0.23 -4.20
CA ILE A 176 14.76 -0.98 -5.45
C ILE A 176 15.06 0.04 -6.55
N ASP A 177 16.14 -0.20 -7.29
CA ASP A 177 16.49 0.59 -8.46
C ASP A 177 15.77 0.03 -9.70
N ILE A 178 14.82 0.80 -10.24
CA ILE A 178 14.06 0.47 -11.45
C ILE A 178 14.68 1.20 -12.62
N MET A 179 15.49 0.48 -13.40
CA MET A 179 16.18 1.01 -14.56
C MET A 179 15.15 1.34 -15.65
N CYS A 180 15.14 2.58 -16.12
CA CYS A 180 14.23 3.06 -17.17
C CYS A 180 14.86 4.26 -17.89
N GLU A 181 14.29 4.65 -19.03
CA GLU A 181 14.77 5.79 -19.79
C GLU A 181 14.61 7.11 -19.01
N MET A 182 15.55 8.05 -19.24
CA MET A 182 15.42 9.40 -18.72
C MET A 182 14.14 10.06 -19.21
N GLY A 183 13.40 10.69 -18.29
CA GLY A 183 12.14 11.34 -18.61
C GLY A 183 10.92 10.42 -18.58
N THR A 184 11.08 9.13 -18.25
CA THR A 184 9.97 8.22 -18.02
C THR A 184 9.06 8.75 -16.91
N PRO A 185 7.72 8.88 -17.14
CA PRO A 185 6.82 9.37 -16.13
C PRO A 185 6.75 8.44 -14.90
N LEU A 186 6.80 9.04 -13.71
CA LEU A 186 6.70 8.37 -12.42
C LEU A 186 5.31 8.61 -11.81
N LEU A 187 4.70 7.55 -11.32
CA LEU A 187 3.32 7.55 -10.82
C LEU A 187 3.28 7.46 -9.29
N ALA A 188 2.39 8.23 -8.67
CA ALA A 188 2.03 7.98 -7.28
C ALA A 188 1.40 6.58 -7.17
N VAL A 189 2.01 5.69 -6.37
CA VAL A 189 1.54 4.30 -6.22
C VAL A 189 0.18 4.20 -5.55
N CYS A 190 -0.22 5.21 -4.76
CA CYS A 190 -1.50 5.28 -4.06
C CYS A 190 -1.96 6.73 -3.88
N ASP A 191 -3.17 6.89 -3.36
CA ASP A 191 -3.64 8.17 -2.83
C ASP A 191 -2.81 8.56 -1.61
N GLY A 192 -2.45 9.85 -1.49
CA GLY A 192 -1.62 10.34 -0.39
C GLY A 192 -1.36 11.83 -0.43
N VAL A 193 -0.39 12.27 0.36
CA VAL A 193 0.07 13.66 0.45
C VAL A 193 1.56 13.73 0.18
N VAL A 194 2.01 14.68 -0.62
CA VAL A 194 3.43 15.00 -0.81
C VAL A 194 3.97 15.52 0.53
N GLU A 195 4.71 14.67 1.24
CA GLU A 195 5.28 15.02 2.56
C GLU A 195 6.63 15.72 2.41
N LYS A 196 7.38 15.37 1.36
CA LYS A 196 8.71 15.93 1.08
C LYS A 196 8.96 16.09 -0.42
N LYS A 197 9.56 17.20 -0.80
CA LYS A 197 10.06 17.51 -2.15
C LYS A 197 11.39 18.25 -2.04
N GLY A 198 12.28 18.11 -3.00
CA GLY A 198 13.55 18.86 -3.04
C GLY A 198 14.77 17.99 -3.21
N TRP A 199 15.93 18.57 -3.03
CA TRP A 199 17.24 17.95 -3.23
C TRP A 199 17.73 17.22 -1.97
N LEU A 200 18.34 16.07 -2.19
CA LEU A 200 19.22 15.38 -1.23
C LEU A 200 20.52 14.99 -1.95
N GLU A 201 21.65 15.07 -1.27
CA GLU A 201 22.96 14.76 -1.85
C GLU A 201 23.02 13.39 -2.51
N LEU A 202 22.48 12.36 -1.86
CA LEU A 202 22.46 11.00 -2.40
C LEU A 202 21.30 10.80 -3.39
N GLY A 203 20.09 11.22 -3.05
CA GLY A 203 18.88 10.93 -3.81
C GLY A 203 18.58 11.92 -4.96
N GLY A 204 19.37 13.00 -5.06
CA GLY A 204 19.08 14.05 -6.05
C GLY A 204 17.74 14.74 -5.84
N TRP A 205 17.06 15.09 -6.92
CA TRP A 205 15.67 15.54 -6.89
C TRP A 205 14.79 14.39 -6.46
N ARG A 206 14.06 14.58 -5.36
CA ARG A 206 13.23 13.52 -4.77
C ARG A 206 11.84 14.00 -4.38
N ILE A 207 10.89 13.07 -4.37
CA ILE A 207 9.56 13.22 -3.81
C ILE A 207 9.32 12.12 -2.78
N GLY A 208 8.75 12.47 -1.64
CA GLY A 208 8.24 11.53 -0.65
C GLY A 208 6.75 11.72 -0.47
N ILE A 209 5.98 10.65 -0.63
CA ILE A 209 4.53 10.65 -0.48
C ILE A 209 4.16 9.83 0.74
N ARG A 210 3.44 10.43 1.68
CA ARG A 210 2.75 9.69 2.74
C ARG A 210 1.44 9.18 2.19
N GLY A 211 1.35 7.87 1.95
CA GLY A 211 0.13 7.20 1.53
C GLY A 211 -0.97 7.24 2.60
N ASP A 212 -2.22 7.14 2.18
CA ASP A 212 -3.36 7.05 3.09
C ASP A 212 -3.34 5.75 3.93
N ASP A 213 -2.54 4.77 3.51
CA ASP A 213 -2.18 3.55 4.27
C ASP A 213 -1.14 3.78 5.37
N GLY A 214 -0.52 4.97 5.41
CA GLY A 214 0.49 5.35 6.40
C GLY A 214 1.93 5.06 6.00
N ILE A 215 2.18 4.34 4.89
CA ILE A 215 3.51 4.10 4.36
C ILE A 215 4.07 5.36 3.70
N TYR A 216 5.37 5.60 3.86
CA TYR A 216 6.08 6.64 3.15
C TYR A 216 6.73 6.04 1.91
N TYR A 217 6.33 6.52 0.74
CA TYR A 217 6.81 6.11 -0.56
C TYR A 217 7.83 7.15 -1.06
N TYR A 218 9.05 6.71 -1.28
CA TYR A 218 10.17 7.54 -1.66
C TYR A 218 10.55 7.32 -3.12
N TYR A 219 10.64 8.42 -3.86
CA TYR A 219 11.02 8.46 -5.28
C TYR A 219 12.24 9.35 -5.41
N ALA A 220 13.36 8.84 -5.90
CA ALA A 220 14.61 9.59 -6.03
C ALA A 220 15.19 9.50 -7.44
N HIS A 221 16.25 10.30 -7.66
CA HIS A 221 16.94 10.48 -8.93
C HIS A 221 16.10 11.06 -10.06
N LEU A 222 15.11 11.91 -9.72
CA LEU A 222 14.24 12.53 -10.71
C LEU A 222 15.03 13.48 -11.63
N SER A 223 14.63 13.55 -12.91
CA SER A 223 15.10 14.59 -13.84
C SER A 223 14.33 15.91 -13.64
N ARG A 224 13.05 15.82 -13.30
CA ARG A 224 12.18 16.97 -12.97
C ARG A 224 10.93 16.49 -12.23
N TYR A 225 10.28 17.43 -11.59
CA TYR A 225 8.95 17.23 -10.98
C TYR A 225 7.83 17.41 -12.02
N GLU A 226 6.63 16.94 -11.71
CA GLU A 226 5.43 17.36 -12.40
C GLU A 226 5.13 18.83 -12.07
N ASP A 227 4.65 19.58 -13.08
CA ASP A 227 4.42 21.02 -12.94
C ASP A 227 3.33 21.32 -11.89
N GLY A 228 3.61 22.30 -11.03
CA GLY A 228 2.68 22.74 -10.00
C GLY A 228 2.52 21.80 -8.80
N LEU A 229 3.26 20.70 -8.72
CA LEU A 229 3.21 19.81 -7.56
C LEU A 229 4.11 20.32 -6.42
N GLU A 230 3.52 20.55 -5.23
CA GLU A 230 4.22 21.10 -4.07
C GLU A 230 4.06 20.23 -2.81
N GLU A 231 4.91 20.47 -1.80
CA GLU A 231 4.74 19.85 -0.48
C GLU A 231 3.39 20.25 0.13
N GLY A 232 2.68 19.26 0.68
CA GLY A 232 1.32 19.41 1.20
C GLY A 232 0.21 19.06 0.20
N ASP A 233 0.51 18.95 -1.08
CA ASP A 233 -0.49 18.62 -2.09
C ASP A 233 -0.95 17.15 -1.97
N ARG A 234 -2.24 16.96 -2.22
CA ARG A 234 -2.82 15.62 -2.37
C ARG A 234 -2.58 15.09 -3.77
N VAL A 235 -2.12 13.87 -3.84
CA VAL A 235 -1.97 13.11 -5.09
C VAL A 235 -2.93 11.94 -5.12
N LYS A 236 -3.28 11.51 -6.33
CA LYS A 236 -4.11 10.35 -6.59
C LYS A 236 -3.27 9.20 -7.11
N LYS A 237 -3.67 7.98 -6.80
CA LYS A 237 -3.11 6.77 -7.38
C LYS A 237 -3.04 6.89 -8.92
N GLY A 238 -1.88 6.64 -9.49
CA GLY A 238 -1.63 6.74 -10.93
C GLY A 238 -1.40 8.17 -11.45
N GLN A 239 -1.44 9.20 -10.59
CA GLN A 239 -1.09 10.55 -10.99
C GLN A 239 0.41 10.65 -11.27
N VAL A 240 0.80 11.30 -12.37
CA VAL A 240 2.20 11.64 -12.63
C VAL A 240 2.68 12.63 -11.58
N ILE A 241 3.83 12.35 -10.97
CA ILE A 241 4.43 13.17 -9.91
C ILE A 241 5.80 13.72 -10.29
N GLY A 242 6.41 13.19 -11.32
CA GLY A 242 7.72 13.58 -11.81
C GLY A 242 8.21 12.62 -12.88
N TYR A 243 9.48 12.70 -13.18
CA TYR A 243 10.09 11.97 -14.31
C TYR A 243 11.43 11.39 -13.90
N ALA A 244 11.70 10.15 -14.29
CA ALA A 244 12.95 9.46 -14.02
C ALA A 244 14.17 10.21 -14.57
N GLY A 245 15.29 10.11 -13.89
CA GLY A 245 16.54 10.76 -14.28
C GLY A 245 17.75 10.08 -13.66
N ASP A 246 18.79 10.88 -13.47
CA ASP A 246 20.09 10.47 -12.98
C ASP A 246 20.68 11.51 -12.01
N SER A 247 19.81 12.30 -11.37
CA SER A 247 20.22 13.34 -10.43
C SER A 247 20.66 12.77 -9.09
N GLY A 248 21.64 13.41 -8.45
CA GLY A 248 22.16 13.03 -7.15
C GLY A 248 23.67 12.76 -7.14
N TYR A 249 24.15 12.23 -6.04
CA TYR A 249 25.56 11.94 -5.78
C TYR A 249 26.45 13.20 -5.88
N GLY A 250 26.00 14.29 -5.24
CA GLY A 250 26.73 15.54 -5.19
C GLY A 250 25.87 16.75 -4.77
N GLU A 251 26.42 17.94 -5.02
CA GLU A 251 25.71 19.21 -4.78
C GLU A 251 24.45 19.31 -5.64
N GLU A 252 23.55 20.21 -5.25
CA GLU A 252 22.29 20.40 -5.96
C GLU A 252 22.49 20.63 -7.47
N GLY A 253 21.80 19.83 -8.28
CA GLY A 253 21.89 19.83 -9.74
C GLY A 253 22.88 18.85 -10.33
N THR A 254 23.61 18.07 -9.52
CA THR A 254 24.51 17.02 -10.01
C THR A 254 23.71 15.94 -10.75
N THR A 255 24.16 15.59 -11.97
CA THR A 255 23.60 14.54 -12.85
C THR A 255 24.70 13.74 -13.53
N GLY A 256 24.37 12.65 -14.23
CA GLY A 256 25.28 11.87 -15.07
C GLY A 256 26.28 11.00 -14.30
N GLN A 257 26.08 10.76 -13.01
CA GLN A 257 26.96 9.90 -12.20
C GLN A 257 26.62 8.41 -12.36
N PHE A 258 25.45 8.09 -12.84
CA PHE A 258 24.93 6.73 -13.04
C PHE A 258 23.87 6.72 -14.15
N ALA A 259 23.51 5.51 -14.60
CA ALA A 259 22.44 5.36 -15.60
C ALA A 259 21.07 5.81 -15.06
N PRO A 260 20.19 6.38 -15.89
CA PRO A 260 18.86 6.79 -15.47
C PRO A 260 18.06 5.65 -14.86
N HIS A 261 17.42 5.92 -13.72
CA HIS A 261 16.53 4.98 -13.03
C HIS A 261 15.63 5.69 -12.03
N LEU A 262 14.61 5.01 -11.56
CA LEU A 262 13.89 5.37 -10.36
C LEU A 262 14.46 4.56 -9.19
N HIS A 263 15.02 5.22 -8.17
CA HIS A 263 15.19 4.61 -6.86
C HIS A 263 13.86 4.71 -6.11
N PHE A 264 13.23 3.55 -5.81
CA PHE A 264 11.95 3.47 -5.13
C PHE A 264 12.09 2.84 -3.76
N GLY A 265 11.73 3.59 -2.72
CA GLY A 265 11.78 3.15 -1.32
C GLY A 265 10.39 3.10 -0.68
N MET A 266 10.22 2.21 0.28
CA MET A 266 9.05 2.11 1.14
C MET A 266 9.48 2.15 2.60
N TYR A 267 8.80 2.95 3.43
CA TYR A 267 9.16 3.09 4.84
C TYR A 267 7.92 3.12 5.72
N GLU A 268 7.97 2.40 6.83
CA GLU A 268 6.96 2.49 7.88
C GLU A 268 7.48 3.32 9.06
N ARG A 269 6.55 3.99 9.76
CA ARG A 269 6.92 4.66 11.01
C ARG A 269 7.17 3.62 12.09
N ASP A 270 8.31 3.71 12.76
CA ASP A 270 8.52 2.98 13.99
C ASP A 270 7.55 3.53 15.07
N SER A 271 6.62 2.70 15.51
CA SER A 271 5.63 3.06 16.53
C SER A 271 6.25 3.36 17.90
N TRP A 272 7.48 2.97 18.13
CA TRP A 272 8.20 3.08 19.40
C TRP A 272 9.28 4.15 19.43
N SER A 273 9.68 4.65 18.26
CA SER A 273 10.74 5.67 18.12
C SER A 273 10.17 6.94 17.52
N SER A 274 10.35 8.06 18.21
CA SER A 274 10.01 9.39 17.67
C SER A 274 10.92 9.85 16.53
N ALA A 275 11.91 9.05 16.11
CA ALA A 275 12.97 9.44 15.21
C ALA A 275 13.24 8.46 14.05
N GLY A 276 12.54 7.30 13.92
CA GLY A 276 12.91 6.28 12.97
C GLY A 276 11.77 5.85 12.04
N GLU A 277 12.05 5.88 10.75
CA GLU A 277 11.33 5.11 9.75
C GLU A 277 12.13 3.82 9.50
N LYS A 278 11.45 2.68 9.39
CA LYS A 278 12.06 1.40 9.01
C LYS A 278 11.84 1.18 7.51
N ALA A 279 12.91 0.88 6.79
CA ALA A 279 12.83 0.50 5.39
C ALA A 279 12.15 -0.87 5.24
N ILE A 280 11.22 -0.94 4.29
CA ILE A 280 10.53 -2.16 3.87
C ILE A 280 11.11 -2.55 2.51
N ASN A 281 11.41 -3.83 2.28
CA ASN A 281 11.81 -4.27 0.95
C ASN A 281 10.65 -4.11 -0.05
N PRO A 282 10.75 -3.21 -1.06
CA PRO A 282 9.66 -2.98 -2.00
C PRO A 282 9.44 -4.12 -3.02
N TYR A 283 10.42 -4.99 -3.21
CA TYR A 283 10.46 -5.94 -4.32
C TYR A 283 9.22 -6.84 -4.44
N PRO A 284 8.73 -7.53 -3.39
CA PRO A 284 7.53 -8.36 -3.49
C PRO A 284 6.29 -7.56 -3.89
N PHE A 285 6.18 -6.34 -3.38
CA PHE A 285 5.07 -5.43 -3.69
C PHE A 285 5.12 -4.96 -5.14
N LEU A 286 6.29 -4.53 -5.61
CA LEU A 286 6.51 -4.12 -6.99
C LEU A 286 6.12 -5.23 -7.97
N LYS A 287 6.55 -6.46 -7.75
CA LYS A 287 6.15 -7.62 -8.56
C LYS A 287 4.64 -7.84 -8.60
N ALA A 288 3.98 -7.70 -7.45
CA ALA A 288 2.54 -7.86 -7.36
C ALA A 288 1.78 -6.72 -8.07
N TRP A 289 2.23 -5.47 -7.91
CA TRP A 289 1.62 -4.31 -8.57
C TRP A 289 1.83 -4.33 -10.09
N GLU A 290 3.01 -4.74 -10.54
CA GLU A 290 3.33 -4.93 -11.96
C GLU A 290 2.36 -5.91 -12.62
N ARG A 291 2.16 -7.09 -12.02
CA ARG A 291 1.21 -8.10 -12.52
C ARG A 291 -0.22 -7.55 -12.63
N ARG A 292 -0.67 -6.79 -11.63
CA ARG A 292 -2.02 -6.22 -11.61
C ARG A 292 -2.22 -5.09 -12.59
N SER A 293 -1.17 -4.32 -12.90
CA SER A 293 -1.22 -3.26 -13.91
C SER A 293 -1.25 -3.79 -15.34
N GLY A 294 -1.04 -5.09 -15.55
CA GLY A 294 -0.90 -5.70 -16.88
C GLY A 294 0.42 -5.33 -17.59
N GLN A 295 1.40 -4.81 -16.84
CA GLN A 295 2.73 -4.44 -17.34
C GLN A 295 3.73 -5.59 -17.24
N ALA A 296 3.39 -6.70 -16.58
CA ALA A 296 4.24 -7.88 -16.50
C ALA A 296 4.49 -8.45 -17.92
N ASN A 297 5.77 -8.51 -18.30
CA ASN A 297 6.24 -9.14 -19.53
C ASN A 297 6.24 -10.67 -19.44
#